data_5d7e95ead6e33185c0820edba4994a84
#
_entry.id   5d7e95ead6e33185c0820edba4994a84
#
_cell.length_a   1.000
_cell.length_b   1.000
_cell.length_c   1.000
_cell.angle_alpha   90.00
_cell.angle_beta   90.00
_cell.angle_gamma   90.00
#
_symmetry.space_group_name_H-M   'P 1'
#
loop_
_entity.id
_entity.type
_entity.pdbx_description
1 polymer ?
#
loop_
_entity_poly.entity_id
_entity_poly.type
_entity_poly.pdbx_seq_one_letter_code
_entity_poly.pdbx_strand_id
1 'polypeptide(L)'
;MSKKLVTILAVIALTLALVVAGAVGFLWYRDTHVFVDGKAYSNREESMDLREETMSIEHYNQLHALLPDCTIIWNVPFQNGTVSSDSEELTIAALSKEDIELLAAYFPNLKRVDATQCGDYAMLETLQQRLPEVEVIYEVTLGGKSFAPDTTELVLEPGDYTLDTLTGNLQYLPNVTAITLKTPDLTLEQAEQLRAEFPGITLHFTVELLGREYGEDTTELDLSAMTAEQVEEIAQRLSMLPALETLTLSDAEGNSQLSKEDVKVLQEAVPNAVIDYSFDFFGTKLSTAEEEVHIKNVKIGDEGEAEVRAALDILPNCKRFVLENCQISNEVMAKIRDDYRDRTKVVWRVSFGQGSTLTDAQIIRAVYDLVDTNCANLVYCEDARFMDIGHNEFLKESSFISGMKSLEYVIISGSMISDLKPFANCKNLKVLEAAFCEYIYSAEGLEGCESLERLNISYTHITDLSPLDDLNLVNLCAMYEGKSRVPQEEQERFQTLKPDCKMTFVGSQPYGSAWRYDDDNNPLEWYATIRKVFRYDIFPATPNHVGWYLNGELDE
;
A
#
# COMPACT_ATOMS: atom_id res chain seq x y z
N MET A 1 12.77 -119.00 -55.29
CA MET A 1 13.21 -118.08 -54.28
C MET A 1 12.83 -118.62 -52.91
N SER A 2 13.80 -118.64 -51.99
CA SER A 2 13.51 -119.19 -50.65
C SER A 2 12.60 -118.25 -49.86
N LYS A 3 11.65 -118.76 -49.07
CA LYS A 3 10.74 -117.89 -48.24
C LYS A 3 11.49 -116.88 -47.41
N LYS A 4 12.73 -117.11 -46.97
CA LYS A 4 13.60 -116.16 -46.25
C LYS A 4 13.98 -114.93 -47.10
N LEU A 5 14.24 -115.08 -48.43
CA LEU A 5 14.64 -113.97 -49.31
C LEU A 5 13.45 -113.08 -49.57
N VAL A 6 12.24 -113.59 -49.70
CA VAL A 6 10.99 -112.84 -49.87
C VAL A 6 10.69 -111.99 -48.59
N THR A 7 10.94 -112.58 -47.39
CA THR A 7 10.74 -111.86 -46.13
C THR A 7 11.77 -110.78 -45.94
N ILE A 8 13.05 -110.97 -46.29
CA ILE A 8 14.11 -109.94 -46.20
C ILE A 8 13.80 -108.80 -47.18
N LEU A 9 13.40 -109.13 -48.43
CA LEU A 9 13.03 -108.05 -49.40
C LEU A 9 11.79 -107.30 -48.97
N ALA A 10 10.81 -107.92 -48.35
CA ALA A 10 9.61 -107.32 -47.82
C ALA A 10 9.96 -106.35 -46.60
N VAL A 11 10.87 -106.81 -45.73
CA VAL A 11 11.34 -105.96 -44.61
C VAL A 11 12.14 -104.78 -45.12
N ILE A 12 13.04 -104.94 -46.09
CA ILE A 12 13.80 -103.88 -46.71
C ILE A 12 12.86 -102.87 -47.42
N ALA A 13 11.89 -103.38 -48.16
CA ALA A 13 10.90 -102.50 -48.83
C ALA A 13 10.04 -101.71 -47.82
N LEU A 14 9.66 -102.34 -46.73
CA LEU A 14 8.90 -101.71 -45.67
C LEU A 14 9.75 -100.63 -44.95
N THR A 15 11.03 -100.96 -44.67
CA THR A 15 11.96 -100.00 -44.05
C THR A 15 12.24 -98.81 -44.97
N LEU A 16 12.45 -99.10 -46.29
CA LEU A 16 12.63 -98.03 -47.28
C LEU A 16 11.36 -97.15 -47.40
N ALA A 17 10.19 -97.74 -47.41
CA ALA A 17 8.92 -97.07 -47.43
C ALA A 17 8.72 -96.15 -46.21
N LEU A 18 9.11 -96.68 -45.03
CA LEU A 18 9.08 -95.90 -43.79
C LEU A 18 10.10 -94.74 -43.79
N VAL A 19 11.30 -94.96 -44.32
CA VAL A 19 12.31 -93.91 -44.45
C VAL A 19 11.88 -92.88 -45.47
N VAL A 20 11.31 -93.28 -46.61
CA VAL A 20 10.78 -92.31 -47.62
C VAL A 20 9.57 -91.59 -47.07
N ALA A 21 8.64 -92.27 -46.38
CA ALA A 21 7.52 -91.63 -45.74
C ALA A 21 7.97 -90.58 -44.65
N GLY A 22 9.00 -90.97 -43.85
CA GLY A 22 9.62 -90.11 -42.87
C GLY A 22 10.31 -88.92 -43.52
N ALA A 23 11.05 -89.11 -44.63
CA ALA A 23 11.70 -88.03 -45.36
C ALA A 23 10.69 -87.10 -46.02
N VAL A 24 9.65 -87.61 -46.66
CA VAL A 24 8.55 -86.80 -47.21
C VAL A 24 7.78 -86.10 -46.13
N GLY A 25 7.51 -86.74 -45.02
CA GLY A 25 6.86 -86.11 -43.86
C GLY A 25 7.72 -85.01 -43.27
N PHE A 26 9.04 -85.26 -43.18
CA PHE A 26 9.98 -84.21 -42.70
C PHE A 26 10.09 -83.02 -43.66
N LEU A 27 10.17 -83.30 -44.99
CA LEU A 27 10.18 -82.22 -45.99
C LEU A 27 8.88 -81.42 -45.99
N TRP A 28 7.75 -82.09 -45.89
CA TRP A 28 6.43 -81.50 -45.79
C TRP A 28 6.30 -80.65 -44.49
N TYR A 29 6.79 -81.25 -43.37
CA TYR A 29 6.78 -80.53 -42.09
C TYR A 29 7.67 -79.29 -42.12
N ARG A 30 8.86 -79.39 -42.72
CA ARG A 30 9.76 -78.25 -42.93
C ARG A 30 9.19 -77.23 -43.89
N ASP A 31 8.42 -77.59 -44.87
CA ASP A 31 7.81 -76.67 -45.84
C ASP A 31 6.54 -76.01 -45.34
N THR A 32 5.94 -76.57 -44.28
CA THR A 32 4.71 -76.10 -43.66
C THR A 32 4.94 -75.46 -42.30
N HIS A 33 6.17 -75.45 -41.79
CA HIS A 33 6.50 -74.87 -40.48
C HIS A 33 7.78 -74.08 -40.56
N VAL A 34 7.79 -72.91 -39.79
CA VAL A 34 8.99 -72.17 -39.48
C VAL A 34 9.50 -72.56 -38.11
N PHE A 35 10.80 -72.38 -37.88
CA PHE A 35 11.46 -72.81 -36.63
C PHE A 35 12.11 -71.60 -35.98
N VAL A 36 11.76 -71.30 -34.73
CA VAL A 36 12.37 -70.29 -33.88
C VAL A 36 12.72 -70.92 -32.53
N ASP A 37 13.96 -70.83 -32.09
CA ASP A 37 14.50 -71.38 -30.85
C ASP A 37 14.17 -72.85 -30.63
N GLY A 38 14.16 -73.65 -31.71
CA GLY A 38 13.88 -75.10 -31.68
C GLY A 38 12.41 -75.51 -31.58
N LYS A 39 11.49 -74.53 -31.58
CA LYS A 39 10.04 -74.79 -31.70
C LYS A 39 9.57 -74.59 -33.13
N ALA A 40 8.58 -75.38 -33.54
CA ALA A 40 7.99 -75.32 -34.87
C ALA A 40 6.63 -74.65 -34.83
N TYR A 41 6.42 -73.71 -35.71
CA TYR A 41 5.17 -72.95 -35.86
C TYR A 41 4.63 -73.13 -37.29
N SER A 42 3.33 -73.39 -37.42
CA SER A 42 2.69 -73.57 -38.74
C SER A 42 2.73 -72.27 -39.56
N ASN A 43 3.18 -72.31 -40.83
CA ASN A 43 3.15 -71.18 -41.75
C ASN A 43 1.86 -71.10 -42.58
N ARG A 44 0.83 -71.86 -42.21
CA ARG A 44 -0.47 -71.93 -42.88
C ARG A 44 -1.59 -71.30 -42.05
N GLU A 45 -1.30 -70.96 -40.83
CA GLU A 45 -2.27 -70.36 -39.93
C GLU A 45 -2.34 -68.81 -40.18
N GLU A 46 -3.55 -68.31 -40.32
CA GLU A 46 -3.79 -66.83 -40.42
C GLU A 46 -3.67 -66.20 -39.06
N SER A 47 -3.88 -66.96 -37.99
CA SER A 47 -3.67 -66.45 -36.60
C SER A 47 -3.21 -67.59 -35.68
N MET A 48 -2.38 -67.24 -34.69
CA MET A 48 -1.88 -68.15 -33.65
C MET A 48 -2.11 -67.56 -32.26
N ASP A 49 -2.70 -68.29 -31.34
CA ASP A 49 -2.78 -67.96 -29.94
C ASP A 49 -1.67 -68.67 -29.17
N LEU A 50 -0.65 -67.93 -28.79
CA LEU A 50 0.55 -68.38 -28.09
C LEU A 50 0.62 -67.87 -26.63
N ARG A 51 -0.52 -67.53 -26.04
CA ARG A 51 -0.59 -66.95 -24.65
C ARG A 51 -0.21 -67.98 -23.57
N GLU A 52 -0.32 -69.27 -23.86
CA GLU A 52 0.14 -70.34 -22.96
C GLU A 52 1.66 -70.51 -23.00
N GLU A 53 2.35 -69.98 -23.97
CA GLU A 53 3.79 -70.07 -24.12
C GLU A 53 4.50 -68.84 -23.49
N THR A 54 5.63 -69.09 -22.80
CA THR A 54 6.53 -68.04 -22.38
C THR A 54 7.38 -67.60 -23.57
N MET A 55 7.18 -66.40 -24.07
CA MET A 55 7.86 -65.83 -25.24
C MET A 55 8.61 -64.58 -24.90
N SER A 56 9.86 -64.43 -25.36
CA SER A 56 10.58 -63.14 -25.29
C SER A 56 10.24 -62.28 -26.49
N ILE A 57 10.49 -60.95 -26.35
CA ILE A 57 10.34 -59.99 -27.45
C ILE A 57 11.20 -60.40 -28.65
N GLU A 58 12.42 -60.88 -28.41
CA GLU A 58 13.31 -61.30 -29.47
C GLU A 58 12.73 -62.52 -30.21
N HIS A 59 12.18 -63.54 -29.49
CA HIS A 59 11.52 -64.70 -30.05
C HIS A 59 10.31 -64.31 -30.91
N TYR A 60 9.45 -63.40 -30.39
CA TYR A 60 8.31 -62.88 -31.14
C TYR A 60 8.76 -62.16 -32.43
N ASN A 61 9.79 -61.32 -32.39
CA ASN A 61 10.26 -60.56 -33.55
C ASN A 61 10.83 -61.51 -34.62
N GLN A 62 11.54 -62.53 -34.23
CA GLN A 62 12.03 -63.56 -35.16
C GLN A 62 10.87 -64.33 -35.79
N LEU A 63 9.87 -64.78 -35.00
CA LEU A 63 8.69 -65.49 -35.48
C LEU A 63 7.85 -64.59 -36.41
N HIS A 64 7.56 -63.37 -36.05
CA HIS A 64 6.80 -62.42 -36.87
C HIS A 64 7.53 -62.08 -38.20
N ALA A 65 8.86 -61.94 -38.17
CA ALA A 65 9.65 -61.75 -39.39
C ALA A 65 9.55 -62.94 -40.38
N LEU A 66 9.36 -64.14 -39.86
CA LEU A 66 9.16 -65.35 -40.67
C LEU A 66 7.70 -65.56 -41.10
N LEU A 67 6.76 -65.06 -40.36
CA LEU A 67 5.31 -65.16 -40.57
C LEU A 67 4.63 -63.76 -40.54
N PRO A 68 4.95 -62.83 -41.49
CA PRO A 68 4.49 -61.43 -41.45
C PRO A 68 2.98 -61.29 -41.66
N ASP A 69 2.32 -62.26 -42.28
CA ASP A 69 0.87 -62.24 -42.53
C ASP A 69 0.05 -62.99 -41.47
N CYS A 70 0.72 -63.58 -40.47
CA CYS A 70 0.06 -64.32 -39.40
C CYS A 70 -0.16 -63.40 -38.18
N THR A 71 -1.40 -63.29 -37.69
CA THR A 71 -1.70 -62.62 -36.45
C THR A 71 -1.27 -63.49 -35.26
N ILE A 72 -0.24 -62.99 -34.53
CA ILE A 72 0.30 -63.72 -33.37
C ILE A 72 -0.22 -63.11 -32.10
N ILE A 73 -1.09 -63.80 -31.36
CA ILE A 73 -1.56 -63.39 -30.06
C ILE A 73 -0.66 -64.00 -29.00
N TRP A 74 -0.02 -63.18 -28.16
CA TRP A 74 0.95 -63.65 -27.17
C TRP A 74 0.95 -62.80 -25.93
N ASN A 75 1.58 -63.21 -24.85
CA ASN A 75 1.76 -62.43 -23.65
C ASN A 75 3.03 -61.63 -23.75
N VAL A 76 2.87 -60.30 -24.00
CA VAL A 76 3.96 -59.32 -24.08
C VAL A 76 4.55 -59.12 -22.69
N PRO A 77 5.87 -59.25 -22.49
CA PRO A 77 6.51 -58.79 -21.27
C PRO A 77 6.33 -57.29 -21.13
N PHE A 78 5.54 -56.85 -20.15
CA PHE A 78 5.24 -55.46 -19.92
C PHE A 78 5.35 -55.15 -18.43
N GLN A 79 6.20 -54.14 -18.09
CA GLN A 79 6.53 -53.80 -16.71
C GLN A 79 6.96 -55.03 -15.87
N ASN A 80 6.31 -55.27 -14.74
CA ASN A 80 6.65 -56.41 -13.85
C ASN A 80 5.84 -57.66 -14.13
N GLY A 81 5.21 -57.78 -15.29
CA GLY A 81 4.34 -58.90 -15.64
C GLY A 81 4.30 -59.19 -17.13
N THR A 82 3.21 -59.79 -17.55
CA THR A 82 2.90 -60.00 -18.96
C THR A 82 1.46 -59.58 -19.25
N VAL A 83 1.21 -59.03 -20.44
CA VAL A 83 -0.11 -58.59 -20.88
C VAL A 83 -0.37 -59.16 -22.28
N SER A 84 -1.58 -59.62 -22.55
CA SER A 84 -1.95 -60.13 -23.86
C SER A 84 -1.86 -59.05 -24.95
N SER A 85 -1.23 -59.37 -26.08
CA SER A 85 -1.07 -58.47 -27.21
C SER A 85 -2.39 -58.06 -27.91
N ASP A 86 -3.48 -58.81 -27.67
CA ASP A 86 -4.82 -58.51 -28.16
C ASP A 86 -5.67 -57.70 -27.19
N SER A 87 -5.06 -57.22 -26.08
CA SER A 87 -5.75 -56.38 -25.11
C SER A 87 -6.23 -55.05 -25.75
N GLU A 88 -7.50 -54.75 -25.52
CA GLU A 88 -8.11 -53.48 -25.95
C GLU A 88 -7.98 -52.39 -24.90
N GLU A 89 -7.82 -52.75 -23.61
CA GLU A 89 -7.71 -51.86 -22.47
C GLU A 89 -6.55 -52.26 -21.56
N LEU A 90 -5.83 -51.26 -21.03
CA LEU A 90 -4.75 -51.45 -20.05
C LEU A 90 -4.89 -50.45 -18.90
N THR A 91 -4.47 -50.88 -17.69
CA THR A 91 -4.31 -49.99 -16.53
C THR A 91 -2.83 -49.90 -16.19
N ILE A 92 -2.34 -48.67 -16.08
CA ILE A 92 -0.93 -48.37 -15.77
C ILE A 92 -0.82 -47.40 -14.59
N ALA A 93 0.14 -47.63 -13.70
CA ALA A 93 0.43 -46.75 -12.57
C ALA A 93 1.75 -45.95 -12.74
N ALA A 94 2.60 -46.40 -13.66
CA ALA A 94 3.83 -45.73 -14.04
C ALA A 94 4.10 -45.96 -15.52
N LEU A 95 4.85 -45.07 -16.16
CA LEU A 95 5.13 -45.16 -17.58
C LEU A 95 6.58 -44.73 -17.85
N SER A 96 7.29 -45.53 -18.65
CA SER A 96 8.62 -45.20 -19.16
C SER A 96 8.60 -45.03 -20.69
N LYS A 97 9.67 -44.46 -21.27
CA LYS A 97 9.79 -44.37 -22.73
C LYS A 97 9.79 -45.76 -23.40
N GLU A 98 10.42 -46.73 -22.74
CA GLU A 98 10.46 -48.12 -23.17
C GLU A 98 9.07 -48.73 -23.18
N ASP A 99 8.25 -48.46 -22.15
CA ASP A 99 6.84 -48.92 -22.11
C ASP A 99 6.02 -48.37 -23.27
N ILE A 100 6.20 -47.07 -23.61
CA ILE A 100 5.51 -46.43 -24.72
C ILE A 100 5.85 -47.13 -26.05
N GLU A 101 7.12 -47.45 -26.30
CA GLU A 101 7.52 -48.16 -27.50
C GLU A 101 7.00 -49.59 -27.53
N LEU A 102 6.93 -50.27 -26.38
CA LEU A 102 6.30 -51.58 -26.28
C LEU A 102 4.81 -51.56 -26.59
N LEU A 103 4.09 -50.56 -26.04
CA LEU A 103 2.66 -50.38 -26.35
C LEU A 103 2.43 -50.12 -27.84
N ALA A 104 3.25 -49.29 -28.46
CA ALA A 104 3.14 -48.97 -29.88
C ALA A 104 3.49 -50.15 -30.80
N ALA A 105 4.44 -51.02 -30.40
CA ALA A 105 4.93 -52.10 -31.25
C ALA A 105 4.12 -53.38 -31.13
N TYR A 106 3.58 -53.71 -29.94
CA TYR A 106 3.06 -55.02 -29.64
C TYR A 106 1.59 -55.08 -29.23
N PHE A 107 0.85 -53.94 -29.18
CA PHE A 107 -0.56 -53.91 -28.80
C PHE A 107 -1.42 -53.26 -29.93
N PRO A 108 -1.58 -53.96 -31.06
CA PRO A 108 -2.25 -53.37 -32.23
C PRO A 108 -3.76 -53.10 -32.02
N ASN A 109 -4.38 -53.75 -31.03
CA ASN A 109 -5.80 -53.61 -30.73
C ASN A 109 -6.10 -52.68 -29.57
N LEU A 110 -5.07 -52.03 -28.99
CA LEU A 110 -5.23 -51.16 -27.85
C LEU A 110 -6.08 -49.91 -28.21
N LYS A 111 -7.15 -49.69 -27.46
CA LYS A 111 -8.10 -48.60 -27.63
C LYS A 111 -8.09 -47.65 -26.45
N ARG A 112 -7.76 -48.13 -25.24
CA ARG A 112 -7.87 -47.37 -24.01
C ARG A 112 -6.75 -47.72 -23.04
N VAL A 113 -6.18 -46.69 -22.43
CA VAL A 113 -5.22 -46.79 -21.32
C VAL A 113 -5.76 -46.02 -20.13
N ASP A 114 -6.05 -46.71 -19.05
CA ASP A 114 -6.38 -46.11 -17.76
C ASP A 114 -5.07 -45.84 -16.99
N ALA A 115 -4.69 -44.60 -16.93
CA ALA A 115 -3.51 -44.07 -16.28
C ALA A 115 -3.85 -43.13 -15.10
N THR A 116 -5.03 -43.30 -14.48
CA THR A 116 -5.49 -42.44 -13.37
C THR A 116 -4.56 -42.47 -12.15
N GLN A 117 -3.73 -43.49 -12.02
CA GLN A 117 -2.73 -43.63 -10.97
C GLN A 117 -1.33 -43.18 -11.39
N CYS A 118 -1.14 -42.74 -12.65
CA CYS A 118 0.16 -42.32 -13.16
C CYS A 118 0.38 -40.84 -12.92
N GLY A 119 1.41 -40.50 -12.13
CA GLY A 119 1.75 -39.10 -11.83
C GLY A 119 2.75 -38.45 -12.80
N ASP A 120 3.22 -39.18 -13.84
CA ASP A 120 4.14 -38.60 -14.84
C ASP A 120 3.36 -38.14 -16.08
N TYR A 121 2.78 -36.96 -15.97
CA TYR A 121 1.92 -36.39 -17.02
C TYR A 121 2.69 -36.12 -18.33
N ALA A 122 3.99 -35.83 -18.26
CA ALA A 122 4.82 -35.64 -19.46
C ALA A 122 4.97 -36.93 -20.26
N MET A 123 5.05 -38.09 -19.59
CA MET A 123 5.06 -39.36 -20.25
C MET A 123 3.69 -39.72 -20.84
N LEU A 124 2.59 -39.35 -20.15
CA LEU A 124 1.23 -39.52 -20.68
C LEU A 124 0.98 -38.70 -21.95
N GLU A 125 1.47 -37.48 -21.99
CA GLU A 125 1.43 -36.65 -23.20
C GLU A 125 2.24 -37.29 -24.32
N THR A 126 3.43 -37.85 -24.03
CA THR A 126 4.26 -38.57 -25.00
C THR A 126 3.55 -39.80 -25.51
N LEU A 127 2.85 -40.55 -24.63
CA LEU A 127 2.04 -41.71 -25.00
C LEU A 127 0.93 -41.30 -25.97
N GLN A 128 0.17 -40.24 -25.64
CA GLN A 128 -0.92 -39.75 -26.49
C GLN A 128 -0.43 -39.27 -27.87
N GLN A 129 0.74 -38.65 -27.92
CA GLN A 129 1.38 -38.24 -29.19
C GLN A 129 1.81 -39.49 -30.02
N ARG A 130 2.31 -40.54 -29.35
CA ARG A 130 2.81 -41.76 -30.01
C ARG A 130 1.68 -42.67 -30.48
N LEU A 131 0.55 -42.66 -29.74
CA LEU A 131 -0.64 -43.47 -30.01
C LEU A 131 -1.89 -42.60 -30.06
N PRO A 132 -2.08 -41.77 -31.10
CA PRO A 132 -3.14 -40.75 -31.15
C PRO A 132 -4.56 -41.32 -31.19
N GLU A 133 -4.72 -42.60 -31.60
CA GLU A 133 -6.02 -43.30 -31.68
C GLU A 133 -6.40 -43.99 -30.36
N VAL A 134 -5.48 -44.04 -29.38
CA VAL A 134 -5.72 -44.65 -28.07
C VAL A 134 -6.23 -43.59 -27.12
N GLU A 135 -7.36 -43.85 -26.47
CA GLU A 135 -7.90 -43.03 -25.41
C GLU A 135 -7.06 -43.19 -24.13
N VAL A 136 -6.33 -42.13 -23.73
CA VAL A 136 -5.56 -42.12 -22.47
C VAL A 136 -6.37 -41.41 -21.42
N ILE A 137 -6.81 -42.13 -20.37
CA ILE A 137 -7.55 -41.59 -19.24
C ILE A 137 -6.58 -41.36 -18.11
N TYR A 138 -6.51 -40.13 -17.64
CA TYR A 138 -5.73 -39.77 -16.48
C TYR A 138 -6.39 -38.62 -15.69
N GLU A 139 -5.94 -38.42 -14.47
CA GLU A 139 -6.33 -37.28 -13.64
C GLU A 139 -5.08 -36.52 -13.21
N VAL A 140 -5.15 -35.19 -13.26
CA VAL A 140 -4.07 -34.30 -12.81
C VAL A 140 -4.28 -33.95 -11.35
N THR A 141 -3.32 -34.31 -10.51
CA THR A 141 -3.35 -34.02 -9.07
C THR A 141 -2.66 -32.70 -8.79
N LEU A 142 -3.36 -31.78 -8.10
CA LEU A 142 -2.86 -30.48 -7.72
C LEU A 142 -2.49 -30.37 -6.22
N GLY A 143 -2.34 -31.48 -5.56
CA GLY A 143 -2.06 -31.61 -4.13
C GLY A 143 -2.93 -32.67 -3.52
N GLY A 144 -4.04 -32.30 -2.86
CA GLY A 144 -5.00 -33.26 -2.29
C GLY A 144 -6.15 -33.67 -3.21
N LYS A 145 -6.28 -33.07 -4.40
CA LYS A 145 -7.43 -33.21 -5.28
C LYS A 145 -7.00 -33.47 -6.72
N SER A 146 -7.74 -34.37 -7.41
CA SER A 146 -7.46 -34.74 -8.78
C SER A 146 -8.55 -34.24 -9.72
N PHE A 147 -8.17 -33.90 -10.97
CA PHE A 147 -9.05 -33.33 -11.99
C PHE A 147 -8.82 -34.02 -13.34
N ALA A 148 -9.89 -34.26 -14.05
CA ALA A 148 -9.81 -34.79 -15.41
C ALA A 148 -9.32 -33.70 -16.40
N PRO A 149 -8.62 -34.09 -17.49
CA PRO A 149 -8.06 -33.10 -18.46
C PRO A 149 -9.10 -32.28 -19.19
N ASP A 150 -10.35 -32.71 -19.21
CA ASP A 150 -11.49 -32.00 -19.81
C ASP A 150 -12.14 -30.96 -18.86
N THR A 151 -11.63 -30.85 -17.63
CA THR A 151 -12.09 -29.86 -16.65
C THR A 151 -11.89 -28.46 -17.17
N THR A 152 -12.93 -27.62 -17.13
CA THR A 152 -12.92 -26.24 -17.61
C THR A 152 -12.78 -25.21 -16.50
N GLU A 153 -13.21 -25.55 -15.29
CA GLU A 153 -13.20 -24.67 -14.13
C GLU A 153 -12.67 -25.43 -12.90
N LEU A 154 -11.78 -24.79 -12.16
CA LEU A 154 -11.24 -25.33 -10.91
C LEU A 154 -11.73 -24.49 -9.73
N VAL A 155 -12.18 -25.14 -8.66
CA VAL A 155 -12.42 -24.53 -7.36
C VAL A 155 -11.55 -25.26 -6.34
N LEU A 156 -10.56 -24.55 -5.81
CA LEU A 156 -9.52 -25.11 -4.94
C LEU A 156 -9.64 -24.51 -3.53
N GLU A 157 -9.79 -25.41 -2.56
CA GLU A 157 -9.82 -25.07 -1.13
C GLU A 157 -8.39 -25.05 -0.56
N PRO A 158 -8.16 -24.45 0.62
CA PRO A 158 -6.87 -24.53 1.31
C PRO A 158 -6.44 -25.99 1.52
N GLY A 159 -5.23 -26.34 1.06
CA GLY A 159 -4.70 -27.70 1.12
C GLY A 159 -4.98 -28.56 -0.12
N ASP A 160 -5.87 -28.16 -1.03
CA ASP A 160 -6.09 -28.85 -2.31
C ASP A 160 -4.91 -28.68 -3.28
N TYR A 161 -4.02 -27.73 -3.05
CA TYR A 161 -2.90 -27.41 -3.91
C TYR A 161 -1.71 -26.85 -3.13
N THR A 162 -0.56 -26.83 -3.78
CA THR A 162 0.57 -25.95 -3.44
C THR A 162 0.86 -25.09 -4.67
N LEU A 163 1.53 -23.97 -4.50
CA LEU A 163 1.87 -23.11 -5.64
C LEU A 163 2.69 -23.88 -6.69
N ASP A 164 3.67 -24.70 -6.25
CA ASP A 164 4.51 -25.51 -7.13
C ASP A 164 3.69 -26.58 -7.89
N THR A 165 2.74 -27.25 -7.24
CA THR A 165 1.90 -28.24 -7.92
C THR A 165 0.90 -27.60 -8.87
N LEU A 166 0.39 -26.41 -8.54
CA LEU A 166 -0.51 -25.67 -9.41
C LEU A 166 0.23 -25.21 -10.68
N THR A 167 1.36 -24.50 -10.54
CA THR A 167 2.14 -24.00 -11.69
C THR A 167 2.73 -25.13 -12.51
N GLY A 168 3.25 -26.19 -11.87
CA GLY A 168 3.86 -27.32 -12.55
C GLY A 168 2.88 -28.19 -13.32
N ASN A 169 1.66 -28.38 -12.81
CA ASN A 169 0.71 -29.37 -13.36
C ASN A 169 -0.44 -28.75 -14.17
N LEU A 170 -0.69 -27.44 -14.05
CA LEU A 170 -1.79 -26.76 -14.76
C LEU A 170 -1.70 -26.90 -16.29
N GLN A 171 -0.50 -26.98 -16.82
CA GLN A 171 -0.26 -27.20 -18.26
C GLN A 171 -0.86 -28.52 -18.78
N TYR A 172 -1.10 -29.51 -17.91
CA TYR A 172 -1.72 -30.79 -18.24
C TYR A 172 -3.25 -30.78 -18.13
N LEU A 173 -3.83 -29.60 -17.81
CA LEU A 173 -5.27 -29.33 -17.82
C LEU A 173 -5.60 -28.31 -18.91
N PRO A 174 -5.47 -28.65 -20.20
CA PRO A 174 -5.50 -27.69 -21.31
C PRO A 174 -6.86 -27.00 -21.52
N ASN A 175 -7.93 -27.55 -20.92
CA ASN A 175 -9.29 -27.02 -21.06
C ASN A 175 -9.67 -26.05 -19.94
N VAL A 176 -8.81 -25.85 -18.92
CA VAL A 176 -9.10 -24.94 -17.81
C VAL A 176 -9.07 -23.48 -18.31
N THR A 177 -10.19 -22.80 -18.13
CA THR A 177 -10.37 -21.39 -18.48
C THR A 177 -10.55 -20.48 -17.26
N ALA A 178 -10.95 -21.06 -16.11
CA ALA A 178 -11.12 -20.33 -14.87
C ALA A 178 -10.66 -21.13 -13.65
N ILE A 179 -10.03 -20.46 -12.70
CA ILE A 179 -9.62 -21.01 -11.41
C ILE A 179 -10.10 -20.10 -10.30
N THR A 180 -10.81 -20.65 -9.32
CA THR A 180 -11.15 -19.96 -8.08
C THR A 180 -10.34 -20.53 -6.94
N LEU A 181 -9.46 -19.73 -6.34
CA LEU A 181 -8.71 -20.08 -5.14
C LEU A 181 -9.42 -19.52 -3.92
N LYS A 182 -9.88 -20.39 -3.04
CA LYS A 182 -10.57 -20.00 -1.81
C LYS A 182 -9.57 -19.82 -0.67
N THR A 183 -9.63 -18.68 -0.03
CA THR A 183 -8.76 -18.30 1.11
C THR A 183 -7.30 -18.77 0.91
N PRO A 184 -6.66 -18.34 -0.18
CA PRO A 184 -5.34 -18.85 -0.53
C PRO A 184 -4.29 -18.36 0.46
N ASP A 185 -3.33 -19.20 0.76
CA ASP A 185 -2.09 -18.85 1.47
C ASP A 185 -1.08 -18.25 0.46
N LEU A 186 -1.48 -17.15 -0.15
CA LEU A 186 -0.71 -16.41 -1.16
C LEU A 186 -0.72 -14.92 -0.82
N THR A 187 0.35 -14.23 -1.19
CA THR A 187 0.35 -12.76 -1.22
C THR A 187 -0.28 -12.26 -2.54
N LEU A 188 -0.73 -11.01 -2.55
CA LEU A 188 -1.26 -10.38 -3.77
C LEU A 188 -0.22 -10.40 -4.90
N GLU A 189 1.07 -10.21 -4.58
CA GLU A 189 2.17 -10.28 -5.57
C GLU A 189 2.28 -11.68 -6.21
N GLN A 190 2.19 -12.74 -5.40
CA GLN A 190 2.18 -14.12 -5.92
C GLN A 190 0.94 -14.40 -6.78
N ALA A 191 -0.20 -13.85 -6.41
CA ALA A 191 -1.43 -13.93 -7.21
C ALA A 191 -1.27 -13.26 -8.59
N GLU A 192 -0.66 -12.07 -8.63
CA GLU A 192 -0.37 -11.37 -9.89
C GLU A 192 0.68 -12.10 -10.74
N GLN A 193 1.69 -12.71 -10.12
CA GLN A 193 2.65 -13.56 -10.82
C GLN A 193 1.97 -14.75 -11.47
N LEU A 194 1.06 -15.42 -10.76
CA LEU A 194 0.29 -16.56 -11.28
C LEU A 194 -0.61 -16.13 -12.47
N ARG A 195 -1.24 -14.95 -12.40
CA ARG A 195 -1.99 -14.39 -13.55
C ARG A 195 -1.10 -14.14 -14.76
N ALA A 196 0.11 -13.62 -14.53
CA ALA A 196 1.06 -13.35 -15.61
C ALA A 196 1.59 -14.63 -16.26
N GLU A 197 1.74 -15.71 -15.51
CA GLU A 197 2.19 -17.02 -16.01
C GLU A 197 1.14 -17.70 -16.88
N PHE A 198 -0.15 -17.55 -16.54
CA PHE A 198 -1.27 -18.18 -17.24
C PHE A 198 -2.28 -17.16 -17.81
N PRO A 199 -1.89 -16.34 -18.80
CA PRO A 199 -2.71 -15.24 -19.30
C PRO A 199 -4.01 -15.69 -20.00
N GLY A 200 -4.16 -16.98 -20.32
CA GLY A 200 -5.36 -17.58 -20.89
C GLY A 200 -6.38 -18.05 -19.85
N ILE A 201 -6.05 -17.99 -18.57
CA ILE A 201 -6.89 -18.50 -17.47
C ILE A 201 -7.36 -17.31 -16.61
N THR A 202 -8.66 -17.22 -16.36
CA THR A 202 -9.22 -16.25 -15.43
C THR A 202 -9.01 -16.75 -14.01
N LEU A 203 -8.21 -16.04 -13.21
CA LEU A 203 -7.91 -16.39 -11.83
C LEU A 203 -8.72 -15.50 -10.88
N HIS A 204 -9.57 -16.11 -10.09
CA HIS A 204 -10.37 -15.49 -9.05
C HIS A 204 -9.87 -15.89 -7.66
N PHE A 205 -9.95 -14.95 -6.72
CA PHE A 205 -9.68 -15.22 -5.31
C PHE A 205 -10.93 -14.93 -4.49
N THR A 206 -11.18 -15.76 -3.50
CA THR A 206 -12.13 -15.47 -2.45
C THR A 206 -11.44 -15.66 -1.10
N VAL A 207 -11.85 -14.88 -0.10
CA VAL A 207 -11.36 -15.00 1.27
C VAL A 207 -12.51 -15.23 2.23
N GLU A 208 -12.33 -16.10 3.20
CA GLU A 208 -13.29 -16.29 4.27
C GLU A 208 -12.92 -15.38 5.45
N LEU A 209 -13.84 -14.48 5.82
CA LEU A 209 -13.72 -13.58 6.96
C LEU A 209 -14.96 -13.72 7.82
N LEU A 210 -14.79 -13.99 9.11
CA LEU A 210 -15.86 -14.18 10.09
C LEU A 210 -16.97 -15.16 9.63
N GLY A 211 -16.57 -16.27 8.92
CA GLY A 211 -17.47 -17.29 8.42
C GLY A 211 -18.29 -16.89 7.18
N ARG A 212 -17.89 -15.84 6.48
CA ARG A 212 -18.46 -15.41 5.20
C ARG A 212 -17.39 -15.32 4.14
N GLU A 213 -17.74 -15.69 2.92
CA GLU A 213 -16.85 -15.65 1.76
C GLU A 213 -17.01 -14.32 1.00
N TYR A 214 -15.89 -13.69 0.65
CA TYR A 214 -15.80 -12.42 -0.07
C TYR A 214 -14.89 -12.56 -1.28
N GLY A 215 -15.27 -11.99 -2.41
CA GLY A 215 -14.47 -11.95 -3.63
C GLY A 215 -13.57 -10.71 -3.69
N GLU A 216 -12.60 -10.74 -4.57
CA GLU A 216 -11.65 -9.64 -4.80
C GLU A 216 -12.30 -8.35 -5.34
N ASP A 217 -13.55 -8.40 -5.79
CA ASP A 217 -14.40 -7.28 -6.21
C ASP A 217 -15.19 -6.64 -5.06
N THR A 218 -14.99 -7.13 -3.83
CA THR A 218 -15.65 -6.57 -2.64
C THR A 218 -15.17 -5.15 -2.39
N THR A 219 -16.10 -4.19 -2.40
CA THR A 219 -15.81 -2.76 -2.15
C THR A 219 -16.14 -2.31 -0.73
N GLU A 220 -17.08 -2.97 -0.07
CA GLU A 220 -17.52 -2.65 1.29
C GLU A 220 -17.48 -3.90 2.16
N LEU A 221 -16.94 -3.76 3.37
CA LEU A 221 -16.80 -4.88 4.30
C LEU A 221 -17.14 -4.45 5.72
N ASP A 222 -18.08 -5.16 6.33
CA ASP A 222 -18.45 -4.98 7.74
C ASP A 222 -17.82 -6.08 8.59
N LEU A 223 -16.83 -5.71 9.40
CA LEU A 223 -16.14 -6.53 10.39
C LEU A 223 -16.35 -6.01 11.81
N SER A 224 -17.46 -5.30 12.08
CA SER A 224 -17.78 -4.72 13.40
C SER A 224 -17.87 -5.75 14.53
N ALA A 225 -18.12 -7.02 14.19
CA ALA A 225 -18.13 -8.14 15.15
C ALA A 225 -16.75 -8.76 15.43
N MET A 226 -15.67 -8.27 14.78
CA MET A 226 -14.32 -8.79 14.92
C MET A 226 -13.76 -8.54 16.33
N THR A 227 -12.96 -9.49 16.82
CA THR A 227 -12.23 -9.38 18.08
C THR A 227 -10.74 -9.13 17.86
N ALA A 228 -10.05 -8.60 18.87
CA ALA A 228 -8.60 -8.34 18.81
C ALA A 228 -7.77 -9.59 18.48
N GLU A 229 -8.22 -10.77 18.91
CA GLU A 229 -7.50 -12.04 18.65
C GLU A 229 -7.48 -12.43 17.15
N GLN A 230 -8.38 -11.87 16.34
CA GLN A 230 -8.54 -12.19 14.92
C GLN A 230 -7.79 -11.21 13.99
N VAL A 231 -7.23 -10.14 14.54
CA VAL A 231 -6.68 -9.00 13.75
C VAL A 231 -5.57 -9.44 12.81
N GLU A 232 -4.58 -10.17 13.30
CA GLU A 232 -3.42 -10.62 12.53
C GLU A 232 -3.84 -11.50 11.34
N GLU A 233 -4.73 -12.47 11.59
CA GLU A 233 -5.24 -13.38 10.57
C GLU A 233 -6.07 -12.64 9.52
N ILE A 234 -6.96 -11.77 9.98
CA ILE A 234 -7.83 -11.00 9.07
C ILE A 234 -7.01 -9.98 8.26
N ALA A 235 -6.02 -9.32 8.85
CA ALA A 235 -5.16 -8.38 8.15
C ALA A 235 -4.43 -9.03 6.96
N GLN A 236 -3.93 -10.26 7.13
CA GLN A 236 -3.30 -11.01 6.03
C GLN A 236 -4.29 -11.27 4.90
N ARG A 237 -5.53 -11.66 5.23
CA ARG A 237 -6.57 -11.97 4.24
C ARG A 237 -7.12 -10.72 3.54
N LEU A 238 -7.21 -9.59 4.24
CA LEU A 238 -7.67 -8.31 3.68
C LEU A 238 -6.80 -7.83 2.52
N SER A 239 -5.50 -8.14 2.54
CA SER A 239 -4.58 -7.79 1.45
C SER A 239 -4.98 -8.40 0.10
N MET A 240 -5.80 -9.46 0.10
CA MET A 240 -6.33 -10.14 -1.08
C MET A 240 -7.63 -9.50 -1.62
N LEU A 241 -8.11 -8.41 -1.02
CA LEU A 241 -9.29 -7.66 -1.45
C LEU A 241 -8.89 -6.28 -2.01
N PRO A 242 -8.27 -6.22 -3.20
CA PRO A 242 -7.70 -4.98 -3.74
C PRO A 242 -8.75 -3.91 -4.11
N ALA A 243 -10.01 -4.31 -4.28
CA ALA A 243 -11.11 -3.40 -4.59
C ALA A 243 -11.78 -2.80 -3.33
N LEU A 244 -11.29 -3.13 -2.12
CA LEU A 244 -11.91 -2.66 -0.89
C LEU A 244 -11.78 -1.15 -0.73
N GLU A 245 -12.91 -0.46 -0.70
CA GLU A 245 -13.03 1.00 -0.53
C GLU A 245 -13.40 1.38 0.91
N THR A 246 -14.23 0.57 1.58
CA THR A 246 -14.71 0.84 2.94
C THR A 246 -14.64 -0.39 3.82
N LEU A 247 -14.04 -0.21 5.01
CA LEU A 247 -13.96 -1.23 6.07
C LEU A 247 -14.63 -0.69 7.34
N THR A 248 -15.77 -1.28 7.72
CA THR A 248 -16.50 -0.93 8.95
C THR A 248 -16.05 -1.81 10.11
N LEU A 249 -15.55 -1.19 11.19
CA LEU A 249 -15.02 -1.84 12.38
C LEU A 249 -15.81 -1.52 13.66
N SER A 250 -16.87 -0.73 13.55
CA SER A 250 -17.76 -0.39 14.67
C SER A 250 -19.20 -0.73 14.35
N ASP A 251 -19.98 -1.10 15.37
CA ASP A 251 -21.42 -1.32 15.25
C ASP A 251 -22.16 0.01 15.01
N ALA A 252 -23.48 -0.07 14.80
CA ALA A 252 -24.33 1.11 14.55
C ALA A 252 -24.36 2.11 15.73
N GLU A 253 -24.04 1.66 16.94
CA GLU A 253 -23.89 2.49 18.12
C GLU A 253 -22.47 3.04 18.29
N GLY A 254 -21.55 2.69 17.38
CA GLY A 254 -20.15 3.08 17.38
C GLY A 254 -19.31 2.35 18.43
N ASN A 255 -19.65 1.11 18.80
CA ASN A 255 -18.82 0.30 19.68
C ASN A 255 -17.96 -0.64 18.84
N SER A 256 -16.74 -0.89 19.34
CA SER A 256 -15.81 -1.85 18.77
C SER A 256 -15.08 -2.58 19.87
N GLN A 257 -14.65 -3.81 19.59
CA GLN A 257 -13.79 -4.59 20.49
C GLN A 257 -12.29 -4.38 20.19
N LEU A 258 -11.99 -3.56 19.21
CA LEU A 258 -10.62 -3.32 18.72
C LEU A 258 -10.00 -2.13 19.43
N SER A 259 -8.70 -2.21 19.70
CA SER A 259 -7.88 -1.08 20.10
C SER A 259 -7.47 -0.23 18.88
N LYS A 260 -6.91 0.96 19.13
CA LYS A 260 -6.35 1.81 18.06
C LYS A 260 -5.16 1.15 17.37
N GLU A 261 -4.38 0.40 18.11
CA GLU A 261 -3.26 -0.39 17.59
C GLU A 261 -3.73 -1.47 16.63
N ASP A 262 -4.83 -2.16 16.95
CA ASP A 262 -5.46 -3.16 16.07
C ASP A 262 -5.94 -2.52 14.76
N VAL A 263 -6.59 -1.36 14.86
CA VAL A 263 -7.05 -0.60 13.68
C VAL A 263 -5.90 -0.16 12.79
N LYS A 264 -4.77 0.21 13.38
CA LYS A 264 -3.56 0.57 12.62
C LYS A 264 -3.01 -0.61 11.82
N VAL A 265 -2.98 -1.81 12.40
CA VAL A 265 -2.58 -3.03 11.68
C VAL A 265 -3.50 -3.28 10.48
N LEU A 266 -4.81 -3.12 10.67
CA LEU A 266 -5.78 -3.28 9.58
C LEU A 266 -5.63 -2.20 8.50
N GLN A 267 -5.36 -0.95 8.89
CA GLN A 267 -5.13 0.15 7.95
C GLN A 267 -3.85 -0.08 7.11
N GLU A 268 -2.81 -0.66 7.71
CA GLU A 268 -1.59 -1.03 6.97
C GLU A 268 -1.85 -2.14 5.94
N ALA A 269 -2.78 -3.05 6.23
CA ALA A 269 -3.18 -4.11 5.31
C ALA A 269 -4.02 -3.60 4.12
N VAL A 270 -4.83 -2.56 4.34
CA VAL A 270 -5.70 -1.95 3.32
C VAL A 270 -5.51 -0.42 3.25
N PRO A 271 -4.34 0.05 2.80
CA PRO A 271 -3.96 1.47 2.89
C PRO A 271 -4.86 2.41 2.07
N ASN A 272 -5.60 1.87 1.09
CA ASN A 272 -6.48 2.65 0.23
C ASN A 272 -7.94 2.66 0.70
N ALA A 273 -8.31 1.81 1.66
CA ALA A 273 -9.68 1.73 2.17
C ALA A 273 -9.92 2.79 3.26
N VAL A 274 -11.11 3.36 3.25
CA VAL A 274 -11.61 4.20 4.34
C VAL A 274 -12.05 3.28 5.48
N ILE A 275 -11.44 3.45 6.64
CA ILE A 275 -11.83 2.71 7.84
C ILE A 275 -12.89 3.51 8.61
N ASP A 276 -14.07 2.94 8.78
CA ASP A 276 -15.12 3.44 9.65
C ASP A 276 -14.97 2.78 11.02
N TYR A 277 -14.38 3.53 11.94
CA TYR A 277 -14.10 3.07 13.31
C TYR A 277 -14.38 4.19 14.30
N SER A 278 -15.04 3.85 15.39
CA SER A 278 -15.29 4.75 16.51
C SER A 278 -14.63 4.25 17.78
N PHE A 279 -14.08 5.17 18.57
CA PHE A 279 -13.35 4.86 19.78
C PHE A 279 -13.62 5.89 20.88
N ASP A 280 -13.40 5.50 22.13
CA ASP A 280 -13.42 6.43 23.24
C ASP A 280 -12.09 7.20 23.35
N PHE A 281 -12.18 8.52 23.46
CA PHE A 281 -11.06 9.40 23.71
C PHE A 281 -11.34 10.22 24.96
N PHE A 282 -10.86 9.77 26.10
CA PHE A 282 -11.08 10.39 27.41
C PHE A 282 -12.56 10.71 27.70
N GLY A 283 -13.45 9.78 27.41
CA GLY A 283 -14.89 9.90 27.63
C GLY A 283 -15.64 10.62 26.51
N THR A 284 -14.97 10.97 25.42
CA THR A 284 -15.60 11.50 24.20
C THR A 284 -15.50 10.47 23.09
N LYS A 285 -16.61 10.08 22.48
CA LYS A 285 -16.59 9.16 21.33
C LYS A 285 -16.17 9.93 20.08
N LEU A 286 -15.12 9.46 19.42
CA LEU A 286 -14.62 9.98 18.16
C LEU A 286 -14.76 8.93 17.05
N SER A 287 -14.86 9.38 15.81
CA SER A 287 -14.91 8.55 14.61
C SER A 287 -13.76 8.90 13.66
N THR A 288 -13.25 7.91 12.94
CA THR A 288 -12.24 8.10 11.87
C THR A 288 -12.72 8.96 10.71
N ALA A 289 -14.02 9.18 10.59
CA ALA A 289 -14.63 10.07 9.60
C ALA A 289 -14.52 11.56 9.97
N GLU A 290 -14.12 11.89 11.21
CA GLU A 290 -14.07 13.27 11.69
C GLU A 290 -13.02 14.10 10.92
N GLU A 291 -13.46 15.21 10.34
CA GLU A 291 -12.55 16.20 9.73
C GLU A 291 -12.04 17.22 10.74
N GLU A 292 -12.77 17.45 11.81
CA GLU A 292 -12.38 18.35 12.90
C GLU A 292 -12.77 17.73 14.25
N VAL A 293 -11.80 17.69 15.17
CA VAL A 293 -12.00 17.23 16.55
C VAL A 293 -11.80 18.43 17.50
N HIS A 294 -12.74 18.64 18.42
CA HIS A 294 -12.63 19.69 19.42
C HIS A 294 -12.98 19.18 20.81
N ILE A 295 -11.96 18.94 21.61
CA ILE A 295 -12.06 18.46 22.99
C ILE A 295 -11.83 19.64 23.96
N LYS A 296 -12.76 19.83 24.90
CA LYS A 296 -12.71 20.94 25.87
C LYS A 296 -12.82 20.44 27.30
N ASN A 297 -12.00 21.04 28.17
CA ASN A 297 -12.10 20.88 29.62
C ASN A 297 -12.02 19.40 30.09
N VAL A 298 -11.30 18.57 29.35
CA VAL A 298 -11.02 17.17 29.71
C VAL A 298 -9.63 17.10 30.33
N LYS A 299 -9.52 16.47 31.49
CA LYS A 299 -8.21 16.26 32.12
C LYS A 299 -7.45 15.15 31.39
N ILE A 300 -6.51 15.53 30.53
CA ILE A 300 -5.60 14.62 29.82
C ILE A 300 -4.23 14.62 30.51
N GLY A 301 -3.63 15.81 30.69
CA GLY A 301 -2.28 15.95 31.24
C GLY A 301 -1.18 15.51 30.28
N ASP A 302 0.08 15.73 30.65
CA ASP A 302 1.22 15.31 29.83
C ASP A 302 1.34 13.78 29.75
N GLU A 303 0.84 13.06 30.74
CA GLU A 303 0.74 11.62 30.77
C GLU A 303 -0.15 11.03 29.67
N GLY A 304 -1.05 11.82 29.12
CA GLY A 304 -1.94 11.44 28.02
C GLY A 304 -1.35 11.65 26.62
N GLU A 305 -0.09 12.12 26.48
CA GLU A 305 0.54 12.36 25.18
C GLU A 305 0.46 11.14 24.23
N ALA A 306 0.75 9.95 24.75
CA ALA A 306 0.71 8.72 23.95
C ALA A 306 -0.68 8.44 23.38
N GLU A 307 -1.73 8.65 24.17
CA GLU A 307 -3.12 8.47 23.73
C GLU A 307 -3.57 9.52 22.72
N VAL A 308 -3.11 10.78 22.87
CA VAL A 308 -3.34 11.84 21.87
C VAL A 308 -2.69 11.46 20.53
N ARG A 309 -1.47 10.95 20.55
CA ARG A 309 -0.77 10.49 19.35
C ARG A 309 -1.47 9.30 18.69
N ALA A 310 -1.86 8.30 19.50
CA ALA A 310 -2.59 7.13 19.02
C ALA A 310 -3.93 7.52 18.38
N ALA A 311 -4.63 8.51 18.93
CA ALA A 311 -5.85 9.04 18.32
C ALA A 311 -5.56 9.74 16.98
N LEU A 312 -4.53 10.59 16.93
CA LEU A 312 -4.13 11.27 15.70
C LEU A 312 -3.71 10.28 14.61
N ASP A 313 -3.03 9.19 14.96
CA ASP A 313 -2.56 8.19 14.00
C ASP A 313 -3.71 7.50 13.25
N ILE A 314 -4.87 7.31 13.90
CA ILE A 314 -6.03 6.64 13.32
C ILE A 314 -7.12 7.59 12.82
N LEU A 315 -6.89 8.90 12.82
CA LEU A 315 -7.80 9.91 12.29
C LEU A 315 -7.26 10.49 10.95
N PRO A 316 -7.29 9.74 9.84
CA PRO A 316 -6.65 10.13 8.59
C PRO A 316 -7.29 11.35 7.94
N ASN A 317 -8.57 11.60 8.21
CA ASN A 317 -9.34 12.70 7.64
C ASN A 317 -9.28 13.98 8.50
N CYS A 318 -8.76 13.89 9.73
CA CYS A 318 -8.75 15.02 10.65
C CYS A 318 -7.78 16.11 10.20
N LYS A 319 -8.32 17.23 9.75
CA LYS A 319 -7.56 18.41 9.32
C LYS A 319 -7.19 19.30 10.50
N ARG A 320 -8.03 19.34 11.54
CA ARG A 320 -7.87 20.20 12.71
C ARG A 320 -8.24 19.46 13.98
N PHE A 321 -7.29 19.36 14.91
CA PHE A 321 -7.43 18.66 16.20
C PHE A 321 -7.19 19.66 17.33
N VAL A 322 -8.25 20.00 18.05
CA VAL A 322 -8.24 21.05 19.08
C VAL A 322 -8.34 20.47 20.47
N LEU A 323 -7.35 20.76 21.32
CA LEU A 323 -7.36 20.41 22.74
C LEU A 323 -7.41 21.71 23.58
N GLU A 324 -8.58 22.03 24.13
CA GLU A 324 -8.82 23.27 24.85
C GLU A 324 -8.97 23.02 26.35
N ASN A 325 -8.06 23.58 27.16
CA ASN A 325 -8.02 23.40 28.61
C ASN A 325 -7.87 21.92 29.07
N CYS A 326 -7.04 21.15 28.36
CA CYS A 326 -6.84 19.72 28.62
C CYS A 326 -5.67 19.42 29.57
N GLN A 327 -5.05 20.44 30.18
CA GLN A 327 -3.96 20.34 31.15
C GLN A 327 -2.67 19.68 30.58
N ILE A 328 -2.49 19.71 29.28
CA ILE A 328 -1.24 19.33 28.61
C ILE A 328 -0.35 20.57 28.54
N SER A 329 0.96 20.42 28.80
CA SER A 329 1.91 21.54 28.72
C SER A 329 2.05 22.03 27.28
N ASN A 330 2.38 23.31 27.12
CA ASN A 330 2.59 23.91 25.80
C ASN A 330 3.73 23.24 25.04
N GLU A 331 4.76 22.78 25.74
CA GLU A 331 5.93 22.11 25.20
C GLU A 331 5.57 20.75 24.59
N VAL A 332 4.71 19.97 25.25
CA VAL A 332 4.19 18.69 24.73
C VAL A 332 3.30 18.95 23.53
N MET A 333 2.37 19.91 23.64
CA MET A 333 1.48 20.26 22.51
C MET A 333 2.25 20.74 21.29
N ALA A 334 3.28 21.56 21.47
CA ALA A 334 4.13 22.04 20.36
C ALA A 334 4.84 20.87 19.66
N LYS A 335 5.37 19.91 20.44
CA LYS A 335 6.01 18.73 19.90
C LYS A 335 5.02 17.87 19.10
N ILE A 336 3.82 17.62 19.64
CA ILE A 336 2.76 16.92 18.89
C ILE A 336 2.43 17.68 17.60
N ARG A 337 2.20 19.00 17.67
CA ARG A 337 1.95 19.82 16.48
C ARG A 337 3.02 19.65 15.41
N ASP A 338 4.29 19.72 15.81
CA ASP A 338 5.41 19.66 14.86
C ASP A 338 5.52 18.27 14.21
N ASP A 339 5.25 17.20 14.95
CA ASP A 339 5.28 15.83 14.43
C ASP A 339 4.11 15.52 13.45
N TYR A 340 2.96 16.20 13.60
CA TYR A 340 1.76 15.98 12.77
C TYR A 340 1.50 17.11 11.77
N ARG A 341 2.38 18.11 11.67
CA ARG A 341 2.24 19.36 10.91
C ARG A 341 1.77 19.18 9.46
N ASP A 342 2.29 18.15 8.78
CA ASP A 342 2.02 17.92 7.36
C ASP A 342 0.64 17.27 7.09
N ARG A 343 -0.03 16.79 8.14
CA ARG A 343 -1.29 16.08 8.04
C ARG A 343 -2.45 16.74 8.77
N THR A 344 -2.23 17.07 10.04
CA THR A 344 -3.28 17.53 10.93
C THR A 344 -2.81 18.79 11.67
N LYS A 345 -3.61 19.83 11.64
CA LYS A 345 -3.37 21.04 12.40
C LYS A 345 -3.74 20.81 13.87
N VAL A 346 -2.73 20.64 14.73
CA VAL A 346 -2.92 20.48 16.16
C VAL A 346 -2.95 21.85 16.84
N VAL A 347 -4.05 22.12 17.54
CA VAL A 347 -4.38 23.43 18.11
C VAL A 347 -4.69 23.29 19.60
N TRP A 348 -4.24 24.25 20.37
CA TRP A 348 -4.57 24.32 21.81
C TRP A 348 -4.73 25.76 22.26
N ARG A 349 -5.23 25.93 23.49
CA ARG A 349 -5.40 27.26 24.09
C ARG A 349 -4.16 27.65 24.86
N VAL A 350 -3.62 28.82 24.58
CA VAL A 350 -2.52 29.44 25.32
C VAL A 350 -3.00 30.72 26.03
N SER A 351 -2.47 30.96 27.23
CA SER A 351 -2.77 32.13 28.02
C SER A 351 -1.66 33.18 27.89
N PHE A 352 -2.03 34.43 27.80
CA PHE A 352 -1.14 35.60 27.81
C PHE A 352 -1.90 36.78 28.40
N GLY A 353 -1.19 37.72 28.99
CA GLY A 353 -1.86 38.86 29.68
C GLY A 353 -2.92 38.39 30.65
N GLN A 354 -4.11 38.97 30.56
CA GLN A 354 -5.31 38.57 31.29
C GLN A 354 -6.23 37.64 30.46
N GLY A 355 -5.82 37.25 29.26
CA GLY A 355 -6.62 36.47 28.34
C GLY A 355 -5.98 35.20 27.83
N SER A 356 -6.59 34.65 26.81
CA SER A 356 -6.11 33.46 26.15
C SER A 356 -6.64 33.38 24.72
N THR A 357 -5.95 32.65 23.85
CA THR A 357 -6.40 32.37 22.49
C THR A 357 -6.07 30.92 22.09
N LEU A 358 -6.66 30.45 20.99
CA LEU A 358 -6.17 29.23 20.32
C LEU A 358 -4.89 29.56 19.54
N THR A 359 -3.99 28.59 19.42
CA THR A 359 -2.68 28.79 18.77
C THR A 359 -2.77 29.08 17.27
N ASP A 360 -3.90 28.78 16.64
CA ASP A 360 -4.19 29.08 15.24
C ASP A 360 -4.94 30.40 15.01
N ALA A 361 -5.07 31.22 16.06
CA ALA A 361 -5.69 32.55 15.93
C ALA A 361 -4.89 33.43 14.98
N GLN A 362 -5.58 34.05 14.02
CA GLN A 362 -4.97 34.97 13.05
C GLN A 362 -4.85 36.41 13.57
N ILE A 363 -5.61 36.75 14.60
CA ILE A 363 -5.66 38.10 15.17
C ILE A 363 -5.29 38.02 16.65
N ILE A 364 -4.28 38.76 17.07
CA ILE A 364 -3.90 38.94 18.48
C ILE A 364 -3.95 40.41 18.82
N ARG A 365 -4.72 40.75 19.83
CA ARG A 365 -4.79 42.10 20.37
C ARG A 365 -4.69 42.06 21.90
N ALA A 366 -3.60 42.59 22.45
CA ALA A 366 -3.31 42.61 23.87
C ALA A 366 -2.68 43.96 24.26
N VAL A 367 -3.49 45.00 24.21
CA VAL A 367 -3.08 46.41 24.45
C VAL A 367 -3.20 46.73 25.93
N TYR A 368 -2.19 47.37 26.55
CA TYR A 368 -2.11 47.69 27.99
C TYR A 368 -2.15 46.46 28.93
N ASP A 369 -1.74 45.28 28.48
CA ASP A 369 -1.96 44.03 29.18
C ASP A 369 -0.69 43.18 29.36
N LEU A 370 0.24 43.24 28.42
CA LEU A 370 1.43 42.41 28.42
C LEU A 370 2.56 42.95 29.25
N VAL A 371 3.24 42.05 29.93
CA VAL A 371 4.52 42.25 30.63
C VAL A 371 5.41 41.02 30.34
N ASP A 372 6.70 41.12 30.68
CA ASP A 372 7.69 40.05 30.40
C ASP A 372 7.31 38.67 30.98
N THR A 373 6.52 38.62 32.07
CA THR A 373 6.15 37.38 32.74
C THR A 373 4.90 36.70 32.17
N ASN A 374 4.15 37.35 31.26
CA ASN A 374 2.87 36.83 30.75
C ASN A 374 2.76 36.81 29.22
N CYS A 375 3.83 37.09 28.48
CA CYS A 375 3.82 37.15 27.01
C CYS A 375 4.41 35.92 26.32
N ALA A 376 5.17 35.08 27.05
CA ALA A 376 5.99 34.00 26.45
C ALA A 376 5.18 32.99 25.61
N ASN A 377 3.95 32.67 26.02
CA ASN A 377 3.11 31.68 25.33
C ASN A 377 2.64 32.13 23.93
N LEU A 378 2.77 33.43 23.60
CA LEU A 378 2.48 33.93 22.24
C LEU A 378 3.39 33.31 21.18
N VAL A 379 4.55 32.74 21.57
CA VAL A 379 5.47 32.04 20.67
C VAL A 379 4.80 30.87 19.93
N TYR A 380 3.74 30.30 20.48
CA TYR A 380 3.00 29.19 19.90
C TYR A 380 1.94 29.61 18.88
N CYS A 381 1.64 30.93 18.75
CA CYS A 381 0.64 31.47 17.83
C CYS A 381 1.24 31.69 16.43
N GLU A 382 1.63 30.63 15.76
CA GLU A 382 2.35 30.67 14.47
C GLU A 382 1.51 31.26 13.34
N ASP A 383 0.17 31.13 13.42
CA ASP A 383 -0.76 31.58 12.39
C ASP A 383 -1.19 33.06 12.52
N ALA A 384 -0.74 33.72 13.56
CA ALA A 384 -1.08 35.13 13.78
C ALA A 384 -0.55 36.02 12.63
N ARG A 385 -1.48 36.70 11.94
CA ARG A 385 -1.18 37.62 10.85
C ARG A 385 -1.25 39.07 11.32
N PHE A 386 -2.14 39.37 12.24
CA PHE A 386 -2.37 40.69 12.79
C PHE A 386 -2.07 40.68 14.29
N MET A 387 -1.16 41.54 14.72
CA MET A 387 -0.80 41.69 16.13
C MET A 387 -0.78 43.15 16.55
N ASP A 388 -1.63 43.49 17.53
CA ASP A 388 -1.56 44.78 18.23
C ASP A 388 -1.27 44.56 19.70
N ILE A 389 -0.05 44.82 20.08
CA ILE A 389 0.45 44.78 21.47
C ILE A 389 1.00 46.16 21.87
N GLY A 390 0.43 47.23 21.31
CA GLY A 390 0.82 48.60 21.64
C GLY A 390 0.49 48.96 23.09
N HIS A 391 1.11 50.03 23.58
CA HIS A 391 0.90 50.60 24.90
C HIS A 391 1.20 49.65 26.10
N ASN A 392 2.05 48.67 25.89
CA ASN A 392 2.54 47.76 26.93
C ASN A 392 3.83 48.33 27.54
N GLU A 393 3.67 49.36 28.36
CA GLU A 393 4.77 50.21 28.90
C GLU A 393 5.80 49.44 29.75
N PHE A 394 5.51 48.19 30.16
CA PHE A 394 6.40 47.34 30.94
C PHE A 394 6.86 46.07 30.16
N LEU A 395 6.52 45.97 28.87
CA LEU A 395 6.93 44.86 28.02
C LEU A 395 8.29 45.15 27.38
N LYS A 396 9.33 44.40 27.77
CA LYS A 396 10.69 44.45 27.23
C LYS A 396 10.99 43.27 26.34
N GLU A 397 10.43 42.11 26.72
CA GLU A 397 10.60 40.83 26.00
C GLU A 397 9.91 40.85 24.63
N SER A 398 10.65 40.42 23.60
CA SER A 398 10.16 40.26 22.24
C SER A 398 10.44 38.87 21.67
N SER A 399 11.11 37.97 22.41
CA SER A 399 11.56 36.66 21.93
C SER A 399 10.43 35.76 21.40
N PHE A 400 9.21 35.88 21.95
CA PHE A 400 8.03 35.16 21.48
C PHE A 400 7.68 35.43 20.01
N ILE A 401 8.04 36.59 19.47
CA ILE A 401 7.80 36.97 18.06
C ILE A 401 8.50 35.99 17.12
N SER A 402 9.62 35.39 17.53
CA SER A 402 10.39 34.46 16.70
C SER A 402 9.61 33.23 16.26
N GLY A 403 8.54 32.85 17.00
CA GLY A 403 7.63 31.76 16.65
C GLY A 403 6.47 32.17 15.74
N MET A 404 6.21 33.48 15.63
CA MET A 404 5.02 34.05 14.94
C MET A 404 5.33 34.36 13.46
N LYS A 405 5.60 33.31 12.67
CA LYS A 405 6.15 33.44 11.31
C LYS A 405 5.18 34.02 10.27
N SER A 406 3.87 33.99 10.56
CA SER A 406 2.81 34.43 9.64
C SER A 406 2.49 35.94 9.77
N LEU A 407 3.15 36.68 10.66
CA LEU A 407 2.86 38.08 10.91
C LEU A 407 2.97 38.94 9.64
N GLU A 408 1.92 39.72 9.38
CA GLU A 408 1.83 40.69 8.28
C GLU A 408 1.73 42.14 8.79
N TYR A 409 0.97 42.37 9.86
CA TYR A 409 0.72 43.69 10.41
C TYR A 409 0.96 43.68 11.91
N VAL A 410 1.92 44.48 12.36
CA VAL A 410 2.34 44.51 13.78
C VAL A 410 2.41 45.92 14.31
N ILE A 411 1.79 46.10 15.50
CA ILE A 411 1.90 47.32 16.29
C ILE A 411 2.50 46.96 17.66
N ILE A 412 3.67 47.52 17.95
CA ILE A 412 4.35 47.42 19.26
C ILE A 412 4.55 48.78 19.91
N SER A 413 3.94 49.82 19.36
CA SER A 413 4.15 51.22 19.74
C SER A 413 3.92 51.47 21.23
N GLY A 414 4.81 52.25 21.87
CA GLY A 414 4.71 52.57 23.29
C GLY A 414 5.05 51.43 24.23
N SER A 415 5.87 50.45 23.79
CA SER A 415 6.44 49.41 24.63
C SER A 415 7.89 49.69 25.00
N MET A 416 8.43 48.95 25.97
CA MET A 416 9.86 48.95 26.33
C MET A 416 10.68 47.92 25.55
N ILE A 417 10.14 47.34 24.50
CA ILE A 417 10.86 46.43 23.61
C ILE A 417 12.14 47.11 23.11
N SER A 418 13.26 46.40 23.20
CA SER A 418 14.58 46.94 22.86
C SER A 418 15.30 46.17 21.76
N ASP A 419 14.78 45.01 21.36
CA ASP A 419 15.39 44.11 20.37
C ASP A 419 14.38 43.75 19.26
N LEU A 420 14.75 44.03 18.02
CA LEU A 420 13.98 43.66 16.83
C LEU A 420 14.45 42.35 16.16
N LYS A 421 15.54 41.71 16.67
CA LYS A 421 16.05 40.43 16.11
C LYS A 421 15.03 39.32 16.05
N PRO A 422 14.07 39.20 16.99
CA PRO A 422 13.01 38.18 16.88
C PRO A 422 12.13 38.29 15.64
N PHE A 423 12.12 39.46 14.97
CA PHE A 423 11.39 39.65 13.71
C PHE A 423 12.08 38.98 12.48
N ALA A 424 13.35 38.59 12.58
CA ALA A 424 14.13 38.07 11.44
C ALA A 424 13.46 36.94 10.67
N ASN A 425 12.55 36.20 11.29
CA ASN A 425 11.80 35.10 10.65
C ASN A 425 10.43 35.53 10.12
N CYS A 426 10.02 36.78 10.30
CA CYS A 426 8.71 37.29 9.89
C CYS A 426 8.76 37.76 8.41
N LYS A 427 8.97 36.83 7.49
CA LYS A 427 9.14 37.13 6.06
C LYS A 427 7.94 37.80 5.40
N ASN A 428 6.73 37.55 5.95
CA ASN A 428 5.47 38.09 5.45
C ASN A 428 5.12 39.48 6.05
N LEU A 429 5.95 40.03 6.96
CA LEU A 429 5.69 41.27 7.63
C LEU A 429 5.69 42.44 6.63
N LYS A 430 4.54 43.10 6.47
CA LYS A 430 4.32 44.24 5.56
C LYS A 430 4.39 45.58 6.28
N VAL A 431 3.90 45.60 7.50
CA VAL A 431 3.79 46.83 8.30
C VAL A 431 4.27 46.60 9.72
N LEU A 432 5.24 47.40 10.15
CA LEU A 432 5.68 47.46 11.55
C LEU A 432 5.53 48.87 12.08
N GLU A 433 4.71 49.05 13.14
CA GLU A 433 4.59 50.28 13.88
C GLU A 433 5.25 50.14 15.26
N ALA A 434 6.44 50.72 15.42
CA ALA A 434 7.26 50.69 16.63
C ALA A 434 7.51 52.09 17.19
N ALA A 435 6.57 53.04 16.97
CA ALA A 435 6.71 54.38 17.46
C ALA A 435 6.67 54.44 18.99
N PHE A 436 7.45 55.34 19.60
CA PHE A 436 7.62 55.47 21.06
C PHE A 436 8.20 54.25 21.77
N CYS A 437 8.92 53.42 21.04
CA CYS A 437 9.74 52.37 21.62
C CYS A 437 11.15 52.91 21.88
N GLU A 438 11.30 53.72 22.91
CA GLU A 438 12.52 54.49 23.19
C GLU A 438 13.75 53.62 23.51
N TYR A 439 13.59 52.34 23.74
CA TYR A 439 14.69 51.42 24.02
C TYR A 439 15.23 50.70 22.79
N ILE A 440 14.67 50.94 21.59
CA ILE A 440 15.18 50.39 20.33
C ILE A 440 16.31 51.27 19.80
N TYR A 441 17.53 50.74 19.72
CA TYR A 441 18.74 51.39 19.24
C TYR A 441 19.24 50.88 17.89
N SER A 442 18.76 49.76 17.43
CA SER A 442 19.16 49.12 16.17
C SER A 442 17.96 48.57 15.40
N ALA A 443 18.02 48.61 14.08
CA ALA A 443 17.08 47.97 13.17
C ALA A 443 17.47 46.52 12.82
N GLU A 444 18.55 46.00 13.43
CA GLU A 444 18.97 44.59 13.22
C GLU A 444 17.82 43.62 13.49
N GLY A 445 17.66 42.64 12.61
CA GLY A 445 16.57 41.66 12.60
C GLY A 445 15.48 41.98 11.57
N LEU A 446 15.34 43.27 11.17
CA LEU A 446 14.37 43.63 10.14
C LEU A 446 14.85 43.29 8.72
N GLU A 447 16.15 43.08 8.49
CA GLU A 447 16.71 42.63 7.23
C GLU A 447 16.12 41.29 6.76
N GLY A 448 15.59 40.46 7.68
CA GLY A 448 14.88 39.20 7.37
C GLY A 448 13.42 39.39 6.97
N CYS A 449 12.87 40.59 7.14
CA CYS A 449 11.46 40.90 6.82
C CYS A 449 11.31 41.26 5.33
N GLU A 450 11.48 40.29 4.45
CA GLU A 450 11.56 40.47 2.99
C GLU A 450 10.35 41.22 2.38
N SER A 451 9.18 41.15 3.02
CA SER A 451 7.94 41.82 2.56
C SER A 451 7.68 43.19 3.21
N LEU A 452 8.63 43.68 4.03
CA LEU A 452 8.38 44.93 4.78
C LEU A 452 8.32 46.15 3.85
N GLU A 453 7.15 46.76 3.78
CA GLU A 453 6.85 47.94 2.96
C GLU A 453 6.77 49.23 3.79
N ARG A 454 6.30 49.12 5.03
CA ARG A 454 6.02 50.28 5.87
C ARG A 454 6.60 50.11 7.26
N LEU A 455 7.42 51.04 7.67
CA LEU A 455 8.10 51.02 8.95
C LEU A 455 7.97 52.38 9.67
N ASN A 456 7.48 52.33 10.91
CA ASN A 456 7.48 53.51 11.78
C ASN A 456 8.36 53.26 13.01
N ILE A 457 9.50 53.92 13.03
CA ILE A 457 10.48 53.90 14.11
C ILE A 457 10.60 55.29 14.77
N SER A 458 9.52 56.09 14.70
CA SER A 458 9.52 57.44 15.34
C SER A 458 9.64 57.30 16.85
N TYR A 459 10.39 58.20 17.47
CA TYR A 459 10.70 58.20 18.92
C TYR A 459 11.45 56.91 19.38
N THR A 460 12.20 56.28 18.46
CA THR A 460 13.23 55.28 18.82
C THR A 460 14.61 55.96 18.84
N HIS A 461 15.65 55.22 19.21
CA HIS A 461 17.05 55.68 19.18
C HIS A 461 17.86 55.11 18.01
N ILE A 462 17.20 54.63 16.96
CA ILE A 462 17.85 54.14 15.75
C ILE A 462 18.53 55.28 15.03
N THR A 463 19.81 55.12 14.70
CA THR A 463 20.62 56.10 13.97
C THR A 463 21.20 55.55 12.66
N ASP A 464 21.23 54.22 12.51
CA ASP A 464 21.73 53.50 11.35
C ASP A 464 20.58 52.77 10.66
N LEU A 465 20.39 53.05 9.37
CA LEU A 465 19.35 52.46 8.53
C LEU A 465 19.91 51.33 7.63
N SER A 466 21.21 50.99 7.73
CA SER A 466 21.83 49.97 6.86
C SER A 466 21.18 48.60 6.93
N PRO A 467 20.59 48.13 8.05
CA PRO A 467 19.82 46.86 8.07
C PRO A 467 18.58 46.86 7.15
N LEU A 468 18.14 48.07 6.71
CA LEU A 468 16.97 48.25 5.85
C LEU A 468 17.31 48.40 4.36
N ASP A 469 18.60 48.34 4.00
CA ASP A 469 19.08 48.66 2.65
C ASP A 469 18.48 47.74 1.55
N ASP A 470 18.30 46.49 1.85
CA ASP A 470 17.78 45.52 0.89
C ASP A 470 16.24 45.41 0.88
N LEU A 471 15.54 46.11 1.80
CA LEU A 471 14.08 46.04 1.91
C LEU A 471 13.38 46.95 0.89
N ASN A 472 12.19 46.58 0.44
CA ASN A 472 11.40 47.36 -0.52
C ASN A 472 10.45 48.34 0.19
N LEU A 473 11.00 49.19 1.05
CA LEU A 473 10.20 50.16 1.80
C LEU A 473 9.55 51.22 0.90
N VAL A 474 8.24 51.42 1.10
CA VAL A 474 7.45 52.47 0.46
C VAL A 474 7.17 53.62 1.42
N ASN A 475 7.24 53.39 2.74
CA ASN A 475 7.08 54.42 3.74
C ASN A 475 7.96 54.18 4.97
N LEU A 476 8.75 55.17 5.36
CA LEU A 476 9.56 55.21 6.58
C LEU A 476 9.26 56.48 7.39
N CYS A 477 8.83 56.30 8.65
CA CYS A 477 8.73 57.37 9.62
C CYS A 477 9.79 57.23 10.71
N ALA A 478 10.64 58.22 10.90
CA ALA A 478 11.72 58.24 11.89
C ALA A 478 11.86 59.60 12.55
N MET A 479 10.74 60.14 13.04
CA MET A 479 10.67 61.45 13.73
C MET A 479 11.09 61.34 15.20
N TYR A 480 11.66 62.45 15.75
CA TYR A 480 11.95 62.57 17.18
C TYR A 480 11.89 64.03 17.60
N GLU A 481 10.89 64.41 18.36
CA GLU A 481 10.72 65.80 18.89
C GLU A 481 10.95 66.93 17.84
N GLY A 482 10.32 66.85 16.69
CA GLY A 482 10.47 67.80 15.59
C GLY A 482 11.75 67.67 14.77
N LYS A 483 12.55 66.60 15.03
CA LYS A 483 13.81 66.28 14.33
C LYS A 483 13.84 64.81 14.00
N SER A 484 15.00 64.24 13.74
CA SER A 484 15.27 62.84 13.70
C SER A 484 16.50 62.44 14.51
N ARG A 485 16.57 61.24 15.02
CA ARG A 485 17.79 60.66 15.59
C ARG A 485 18.73 60.13 14.49
N VAL A 486 18.19 59.83 13.33
CA VAL A 486 19.00 59.41 12.16
C VAL A 486 19.82 60.61 11.71
N PRO A 487 21.16 60.51 11.61
CA PRO A 487 22.02 61.62 11.13
C PRO A 487 21.64 62.04 9.70
N GLN A 488 21.82 63.37 9.39
CA GLN A 488 21.47 63.86 8.07
C GLN A 488 22.19 63.16 6.93
N GLU A 489 23.45 62.82 7.10
CA GLU A 489 24.25 62.06 6.12
C GLU A 489 23.59 60.71 5.83
N GLU A 490 23.10 59.99 6.84
CA GLU A 490 22.42 58.71 6.71
C GLU A 490 21.02 58.86 6.08
N GLN A 491 20.29 59.96 6.40
CA GLN A 491 19.03 60.27 5.72
C GLN A 491 19.24 60.45 4.21
N GLU A 492 20.29 61.23 3.82
CA GLU A 492 20.64 61.50 2.42
C GLU A 492 21.11 60.21 1.70
N ARG A 493 21.94 59.37 2.38
CA ARG A 493 22.35 58.07 1.87
C ARG A 493 21.14 57.20 1.58
N PHE A 494 20.28 57.04 2.56
CA PHE A 494 19.11 56.14 2.46
C PHE A 494 18.09 56.69 1.45
N GLN A 495 17.87 58.00 1.38
CA GLN A 495 17.01 58.63 0.35
C GLN A 495 17.56 58.41 -1.06
N THR A 496 18.90 58.42 -1.22
CA THR A 496 19.54 58.13 -2.50
C THR A 496 19.37 56.67 -2.89
N LEU A 497 19.46 55.78 -1.90
CA LEU A 497 19.28 54.33 -2.11
C LEU A 497 17.81 53.95 -2.43
N LYS A 498 16.87 54.65 -1.78
CA LYS A 498 15.41 54.36 -1.88
C LYS A 498 14.65 55.62 -2.36
N PRO A 499 14.84 56.09 -3.60
CA PRO A 499 14.27 57.37 -4.08
C PRO A 499 12.73 57.38 -4.07
N ASP A 500 12.07 56.23 -4.22
CA ASP A 500 10.63 56.10 -4.26
C ASP A 500 10.00 55.90 -2.86
N CYS A 501 10.79 55.74 -1.81
CA CYS A 501 10.29 55.58 -0.45
C CYS A 501 9.89 56.97 0.11
N LYS A 502 8.65 57.12 0.58
CA LYS A 502 8.22 58.30 1.33
C LYS A 502 8.87 58.29 2.71
N MET A 503 9.78 59.19 2.97
CA MET A 503 10.49 59.29 4.25
C MET A 503 10.07 60.53 5.02
N THR A 504 9.82 60.38 6.32
CA THR A 504 9.46 61.46 7.22
C THR A 504 10.38 61.44 8.44
N PHE A 505 11.32 62.38 8.46
CA PHE A 505 12.32 62.52 9.53
C PHE A 505 12.01 63.67 10.48
N VAL A 506 11.12 64.57 10.07
CA VAL A 506 10.78 65.82 10.83
C VAL A 506 9.27 65.90 11.03
N GLY A 507 8.85 66.14 12.26
CA GLY A 507 7.44 66.27 12.63
C GLY A 507 7.21 65.96 14.10
N SER A 508 5.99 66.13 14.55
CA SER A 508 5.59 65.90 15.94
C SER A 508 4.42 64.91 16.08
N GLN A 509 3.89 64.45 14.94
CA GLN A 509 2.72 63.55 14.92
C GLN A 509 3.02 62.24 14.17
N PRO A 510 3.65 61.26 14.83
CA PRO A 510 4.10 60.03 14.19
C PRO A 510 2.95 59.13 13.70
N TYR A 511 1.72 59.40 14.09
CA TYR A 511 0.52 58.67 13.69
C TYR A 511 -0.38 59.42 12.72
N GLY A 512 0.01 60.66 12.30
CA GLY A 512 -0.78 61.53 11.42
C GLY A 512 -0.65 61.21 9.93
N SER A 513 -0.72 62.26 9.09
CA SER A 513 -0.64 62.19 7.63
C SER A 513 0.68 61.62 7.09
N ALA A 514 1.72 61.54 7.89
CA ALA A 514 2.96 60.90 7.52
C ALA A 514 2.88 59.38 7.59
N TRP A 515 1.93 58.81 8.32
CA TRP A 515 1.88 57.38 8.63
C TRP A 515 0.52 56.73 8.42
N ARG A 516 -0.53 57.10 9.21
CA ARG A 516 -1.84 56.42 9.22
C ARG A 516 -2.87 57.02 8.26
N TYR A 517 -2.68 58.29 7.89
CA TYR A 517 -3.63 59.05 7.10
C TYR A 517 -2.95 59.66 5.87
N ASP A 518 -3.73 59.98 4.85
CA ASP A 518 -3.31 60.79 3.73
C ASP A 518 -3.39 62.29 4.10
N ASP A 519 -3.04 63.20 3.14
CA ASP A 519 -3.05 64.66 3.35
C ASP A 519 -4.47 65.19 3.50
N ASP A 520 -5.49 64.45 3.05
CA ASP A 520 -6.90 64.80 3.19
C ASP A 520 -7.51 64.19 4.47
N ASN A 521 -6.67 63.60 5.35
CA ASN A 521 -7.03 62.92 6.60
C ASN A 521 -7.93 61.68 6.43
N ASN A 522 -7.87 61.00 5.25
CA ASN A 522 -8.45 59.69 5.08
C ASN A 522 -7.47 58.62 5.55
N PRO A 523 -7.95 57.52 6.18
CA PRO A 523 -7.05 56.43 6.56
C PRO A 523 -6.42 55.78 5.31
N LEU A 524 -5.11 55.57 5.34
CA LEU A 524 -4.43 54.77 4.32
C LEU A 524 -4.97 53.34 4.32
N GLU A 525 -4.94 52.67 3.17
CA GLU A 525 -5.54 51.35 2.98
C GLU A 525 -5.12 50.32 4.05
N TRP A 526 -3.82 50.24 4.33
CA TRP A 526 -3.30 49.34 5.37
C TRP A 526 -3.87 49.68 6.76
N TYR A 527 -4.00 50.96 7.09
CA TYR A 527 -4.55 51.38 8.37
C TYR A 527 -6.08 51.20 8.44
N ALA A 528 -6.79 51.40 7.34
CA ALA A 528 -8.20 51.05 7.24
C ALA A 528 -8.43 49.55 7.46
N THR A 529 -7.53 48.71 6.93
CA THR A 529 -7.55 47.26 7.14
C THR A 529 -7.40 46.91 8.62
N ILE A 530 -6.36 47.42 9.29
CA ILE A 530 -6.15 47.07 10.71
C ILE A 530 -7.21 47.68 11.63
N ARG A 531 -7.78 48.85 11.30
CA ARG A 531 -8.92 49.42 12.04
C ARG A 531 -10.12 48.49 12.02
N LYS A 532 -10.42 47.89 10.85
CA LYS A 532 -11.48 46.91 10.69
C LYS A 532 -11.17 45.63 11.46
N VAL A 533 -9.98 45.05 11.25
CA VAL A 533 -9.53 43.81 11.89
C VAL A 533 -9.53 43.94 13.42
N PHE A 534 -8.93 44.98 13.98
CA PHE A 534 -8.88 45.18 15.43
C PHE A 534 -10.13 45.86 15.99
N ARG A 535 -11.12 46.19 15.14
CA ARG A 535 -12.38 46.85 15.53
C ARG A 535 -12.15 48.12 16.37
N TYR A 536 -11.18 48.97 15.97
CA TYR A 536 -10.82 50.18 16.74
C TYR A 536 -11.98 51.14 16.93
N ASP A 537 -12.97 51.18 16.04
CA ASP A 537 -14.14 52.03 16.13
C ASP A 537 -15.11 51.57 17.26
N ILE A 538 -15.03 50.32 17.66
CA ILE A 538 -15.85 49.73 18.74
C ILE A 538 -15.02 49.61 20.02
N PHE A 539 -13.78 49.21 19.88
CA PHE A 539 -12.85 48.91 20.97
C PHE A 539 -11.58 49.74 20.82
N PRO A 540 -11.60 51.06 21.17
CA PRO A 540 -10.41 51.91 21.07
C PRO A 540 -9.30 51.41 22.00
N ALA A 541 -8.05 51.63 21.59
CA ALA A 541 -6.87 51.31 22.40
C ALA A 541 -6.74 52.32 23.53
N THR A 542 -7.39 52.08 24.64
CA THR A 542 -7.35 52.93 25.85
C THR A 542 -7.14 52.06 27.10
N PRO A 543 -6.54 52.60 28.17
CA PRO A 543 -6.33 51.87 29.43
C PRO A 543 -7.62 51.30 30.06
N ASN A 544 -8.79 51.84 29.72
CA ASN A 544 -10.07 51.39 30.22
C ASN A 544 -10.58 50.10 29.54
N HIS A 545 -9.89 49.62 28.49
CA HIS A 545 -10.25 48.44 27.71
C HIS A 545 -9.17 47.34 27.84
N VAL A 546 -8.46 47.27 28.94
CA VAL A 546 -7.53 46.19 29.27
C VAL A 546 -8.27 44.86 29.28
N GLY A 547 -7.71 43.85 28.62
CA GLY A 547 -8.31 42.52 28.56
C GLY A 547 -9.42 42.31 27.51
N TRP A 548 -9.68 43.29 26.65
CA TRP A 548 -10.55 43.11 25.49
C TRP A 548 -9.76 42.41 24.37
N TYR A 549 -9.95 41.11 24.29
CA TYR A 549 -9.27 40.27 23.28
C TYR A 549 -10.18 40.04 22.09
N LEU A 550 -9.69 40.36 20.92
CA LEU A 550 -10.26 39.98 19.65
C LEU A 550 -9.45 38.75 19.16
N ASN A 551 -9.80 37.60 19.69
CA ASN A 551 -9.17 36.37 19.31
C ASN A 551 -10.14 35.63 18.38
N GLY A 552 -9.85 35.62 17.10
CA GLY A 552 -10.71 34.99 16.12
C GLY A 552 -10.05 34.86 14.77
N GLU A 553 -10.71 34.11 13.94
CA GLU A 553 -10.42 34.06 12.51
C GLU A 553 -10.81 35.42 11.88
N LEU A 554 -10.14 35.76 10.77
CA LEU A 554 -10.58 36.89 9.94
C LEU A 554 -11.96 36.50 9.36
N ASP A 555 -12.97 37.32 9.60
CA ASP A 555 -14.18 37.31 8.79
C ASP A 555 -13.76 37.55 7.32
N GLU A 556 -13.98 36.59 6.43
CA GLU A 556 -13.68 36.68 4.99
C GLU A 556 -14.37 37.91 4.34
#